data_7eb7945d8aa5e9e8127a5e095809e2da
#
_entry.id   7eb7945d8aa5e9e8127a5e095809e2da
#
_cell.length_a   1.000
_cell.length_b   1.000
_cell.length_c   1.000
_cell.angle_alpha   90.00
_cell.angle_beta   90.00
_cell.angle_gamma   90.00
#
_symmetry.space_group_name_H-M   'P 1'
#
loop_
_entity.id
_entity.type
_entity.pdbx_description
1 polymer ?
#
loop_
_entity_poly.entity_id
_entity_poly.type
_entity_poly.pdbx_seq_one_letter_code
_entity_poly.pdbx_strand_id
1 'polypeptide(L)'
;MFNNAFNKTVMKQLTNNILMIKPACFRYNEQTATSNYYQQDFSHLTSAQIQTQALLEFNHLVEKLEISGVNVIIIEDTKKPDTPDSIFPNNWVSFHANGMIGIFPMCAKNRREERRLEIFDLLVDKYDFKIEEIKDFTYFEEYGKYLEGTGSMVFDRACKICYAAISIRTDKAALMQFCEELDYRPVCFTANQDVNGKRLPIYHTNVMMSVGDRFVVVCLDAIDNKDERDCVFNTLVETGKEIIEISETQKHRFAGNMLQVMGDKPYLVMSNSAFNSLDDKQKNTIEKYSSIICSSLSVIEECGGG
;
A
#
# COMPACT_ATOMS: atom_id res chain seq x y z
N MET A 1 44.73 -6.91 -10.40
CA MET A 1 43.66 -5.93 -10.27
C MET A 1 42.41 -6.50 -10.92
N PHE A 2 41.55 -7.14 -10.16
CA PHE A 2 40.27 -7.64 -10.65
C PHE A 2 39.21 -6.57 -10.44
N ASN A 3 38.78 -5.93 -11.54
CA ASN A 3 37.63 -5.03 -11.55
C ASN A 3 36.36 -5.88 -11.43
N ASN A 4 35.89 -6.16 -10.23
CA ASN A 4 34.54 -6.63 -10.02
C ASN A 4 33.58 -5.43 -10.13
N ALA A 5 33.25 -5.07 -11.37
CA ALA A 5 32.07 -4.26 -11.61
C ALA A 5 30.85 -5.14 -11.31
N PHE A 6 30.39 -5.13 -10.08
CA PHE A 6 29.03 -5.60 -9.76
C PHE A 6 28.08 -4.74 -10.59
N ASN A 7 27.50 -5.34 -11.62
CA ASN A 7 26.33 -4.81 -12.29
C ASN A 7 25.22 -4.70 -11.23
N LYS A 8 25.13 -3.55 -10.53
CA LYS A 8 23.97 -3.24 -9.71
C LYS A 8 22.79 -3.18 -10.68
N THR A 9 21.99 -4.23 -10.70
CA THR A 9 20.71 -4.23 -11.39
C THR A 9 19.92 -3.05 -10.83
N VAL A 10 19.69 -2.02 -11.66
CA VAL A 10 18.88 -0.87 -11.25
C VAL A 10 17.48 -1.40 -10.96
N MET A 11 17.08 -1.35 -9.71
CA MET A 11 15.73 -1.81 -9.31
C MET A 11 14.70 -0.87 -9.93
N LYS A 12 13.74 -1.46 -10.63
CA LYS A 12 12.63 -0.71 -11.21
C LYS A 12 11.62 -0.35 -10.10
N GLN A 13 11.09 0.87 -10.16
CA GLN A 13 10.01 1.31 -9.26
C GLN A 13 8.70 0.59 -9.58
N LEU A 14 8.40 0.38 -10.86
CA LEU A 14 7.12 -0.11 -11.35
C LEU A 14 7.17 -1.60 -11.68
N THR A 15 6.05 -2.26 -11.49
CA THR A 15 5.79 -3.63 -11.95
C THR A 15 4.59 -3.64 -12.89
N ASN A 16 4.56 -4.64 -13.78
CA ASN A 16 3.40 -4.94 -14.61
C ASN A 16 2.55 -6.10 -14.07
N ASN A 17 2.94 -6.71 -12.96
CA ASN A 17 2.21 -7.82 -12.34
C ASN A 17 1.60 -7.36 -11.02
N ILE A 18 0.30 -7.55 -10.86
CA ILE A 18 -0.45 -7.20 -9.64
C ILE A 18 -1.20 -8.42 -9.14
N LEU A 19 -0.91 -8.83 -7.90
CA LEU A 19 -1.69 -9.84 -7.18
C LEU A 19 -2.91 -9.16 -6.55
N MET A 20 -4.09 -9.68 -6.82
CA MET A 20 -5.35 -9.22 -6.25
C MET A 20 -6.13 -10.40 -5.64
N ILE A 21 -6.64 -10.22 -4.44
CA ILE A 21 -7.50 -11.21 -3.77
C ILE A 21 -8.95 -10.83 -4.00
N LYS A 22 -9.69 -11.68 -4.70
CA LYS A 22 -11.11 -11.45 -4.97
C LYS A 22 -11.93 -11.77 -3.73
N PRO A 23 -12.61 -10.80 -3.11
CA PRO A 23 -13.17 -10.95 -1.78
C PRO A 23 -14.34 -11.93 -1.74
N ALA A 24 -14.40 -12.77 -0.69
CA ALA A 24 -15.49 -13.72 -0.42
C ALA A 24 -16.43 -13.29 0.70
N CYS A 25 -15.93 -12.44 1.65
CA CYS A 25 -16.69 -11.96 2.82
C CYS A 25 -16.30 -10.55 3.26
N PHE A 26 -16.06 -9.67 2.29
CA PHE A 26 -15.72 -8.27 2.56
C PHE A 26 -16.84 -7.55 3.30
N ARG A 27 -16.49 -6.87 4.36
CA ARG A 27 -17.37 -6.02 5.18
C ARG A 27 -16.54 -5.15 6.12
N TYR A 28 -17.22 -4.31 6.88
CA TYR A 28 -16.59 -3.61 8.00
C TYR A 28 -15.92 -4.62 8.97
N ASN A 29 -14.68 -4.32 9.37
CA ASN A 29 -13.90 -5.16 10.26
C ASN A 29 -13.72 -4.46 11.62
N GLU A 30 -14.43 -4.94 12.62
CA GLU A 30 -14.45 -4.38 13.96
C GLU A 30 -13.06 -4.43 14.63
N GLN A 31 -12.21 -5.41 14.28
CA GLN A 31 -10.87 -5.49 14.86
C GLN A 31 -9.94 -4.41 14.33
N THR A 32 -10.08 -4.02 13.07
CA THR A 32 -9.24 -2.98 12.44
C THR A 32 -9.76 -1.57 12.69
N ALA A 33 -11.07 -1.39 12.86
CA ALA A 33 -11.71 -0.11 13.10
C ALA A 33 -11.24 0.59 14.39
N THR A 34 -10.73 -0.13 15.36
CA THR A 34 -10.19 0.44 16.62
C THR A 34 -9.02 1.39 16.41
N SER A 35 -8.32 1.27 15.28
CA SER A 35 -7.15 2.11 14.91
C SER A 35 -7.25 2.74 13.53
N ASN A 36 -8.19 2.29 12.69
CA ASN A 36 -8.42 2.83 11.35
C ASN A 36 -9.64 3.75 11.35
N TYR A 37 -9.41 5.04 11.58
CA TYR A 37 -10.47 6.06 11.64
C TYR A 37 -11.04 6.46 10.28
N TYR A 38 -10.57 5.87 9.18
CA TYR A 38 -11.17 6.03 7.85
C TYR A 38 -12.32 5.06 7.63
N GLN A 39 -12.35 3.93 8.36
CA GLN A 39 -13.44 2.96 8.23
C GLN A 39 -14.76 3.52 8.72
N GLN A 40 -15.81 3.30 7.92
CA GLN A 40 -17.18 3.65 8.24
C GLN A 40 -18.07 2.40 8.24
N ASP A 41 -18.94 2.30 9.24
CA ASP A 41 -19.93 1.25 9.28
C ASP A 41 -21.15 1.65 8.44
N PHE A 42 -21.39 0.91 7.37
CA PHE A 42 -22.60 1.05 6.53
C PHE A 42 -23.79 0.36 7.19
N SER A 43 -24.22 0.84 8.34
CA SER A 43 -25.33 0.24 9.11
C SER A 43 -26.66 0.13 8.35
N HIS A 44 -26.81 0.83 7.22
CA HIS A 44 -27.96 0.75 6.32
C HIS A 44 -27.87 -0.35 5.28
N LEU A 45 -26.71 -1.02 5.14
CA LEU A 45 -26.48 -2.14 4.23
C LEU A 45 -26.24 -3.44 5.01
N THR A 46 -26.72 -4.54 4.50
CA THR A 46 -26.35 -5.86 5.02
C THR A 46 -24.95 -6.26 4.55
N SER A 47 -24.25 -7.13 5.30
CA SER A 47 -22.95 -7.66 4.89
C SER A 47 -22.98 -8.30 3.49
N ALA A 48 -24.09 -8.92 3.10
CA ALA A 48 -24.26 -9.50 1.75
C ALA A 48 -24.33 -8.41 0.66
N GLN A 49 -24.95 -7.27 0.95
CA GLN A 49 -25.00 -6.13 0.03
C GLN A 49 -23.63 -5.46 -0.09
N ILE A 50 -22.92 -5.26 1.03
CA ILE A 50 -21.54 -4.75 1.05
C ILE A 50 -20.63 -5.66 0.21
N GLN A 51 -20.66 -6.97 0.45
CA GLN A 51 -19.88 -7.95 -0.32
C GLN A 51 -20.20 -7.88 -1.81
N THR A 52 -21.49 -7.77 -2.18
CA THR A 52 -21.90 -7.69 -3.59
C THR A 52 -21.36 -6.43 -4.27
N GLN A 53 -21.43 -5.28 -3.59
CA GLN A 53 -20.90 -4.01 -4.12
C GLN A 53 -19.38 -4.03 -4.22
N ALA A 54 -18.70 -4.50 -3.17
CA ALA A 54 -17.24 -4.63 -3.19
C ALA A 54 -16.76 -5.54 -4.35
N LEU A 55 -17.48 -6.61 -4.64
CA LEU A 55 -17.17 -7.49 -5.76
C LEU A 55 -17.37 -6.81 -7.13
N LEU A 56 -18.38 -5.96 -7.27
CA LEU A 56 -18.59 -5.16 -8.49
C LEU A 56 -17.45 -4.14 -8.65
N GLU A 57 -17.09 -3.43 -7.59
CA GLU A 57 -15.99 -2.44 -7.60
C GLU A 57 -14.65 -3.12 -7.92
N PHE A 58 -14.38 -4.29 -7.31
CA PHE A 58 -13.21 -5.11 -7.60
C PHE A 58 -13.12 -5.49 -9.08
N ASN A 59 -14.19 -6.06 -9.63
CA ASN A 59 -14.22 -6.51 -11.03
C ASN A 59 -14.03 -5.35 -12.00
N HIS A 60 -14.64 -4.18 -11.75
CA HIS A 60 -14.45 -2.98 -12.59
C HIS A 60 -13.01 -2.46 -12.55
N LEU A 61 -12.35 -2.52 -11.38
CA LEU A 61 -10.94 -2.13 -11.28
C LEU A 61 -10.05 -3.11 -12.05
N VAL A 62 -10.28 -4.42 -11.91
CA VAL A 62 -9.56 -5.46 -12.65
C VAL A 62 -9.67 -5.23 -14.15
N GLU A 63 -10.89 -5.06 -14.67
CA GLU A 63 -11.13 -4.81 -16.10
C GLU A 63 -10.32 -3.61 -16.62
N LYS A 64 -10.31 -2.50 -15.88
CA LYS A 64 -9.54 -1.31 -16.26
C LYS A 64 -8.03 -1.55 -16.28
N LEU A 65 -7.52 -2.30 -15.32
CA LEU A 65 -6.10 -2.68 -15.27
C LEU A 65 -5.71 -3.57 -16.44
N GLU A 66 -6.51 -4.60 -16.74
CA GLU A 66 -6.25 -5.53 -17.85
C GLU A 66 -6.32 -4.84 -19.21
N ILE A 67 -7.33 -3.98 -19.45
CA ILE A 67 -7.44 -3.17 -20.68
C ILE A 67 -6.20 -2.26 -20.85
N SER A 68 -5.62 -1.81 -19.74
CA SER A 68 -4.40 -0.98 -19.75
C SER A 68 -3.10 -1.79 -19.89
N GLY A 69 -3.17 -3.10 -20.08
CA GLY A 69 -2.02 -3.97 -20.27
C GLY A 69 -1.31 -4.39 -18.98
N VAL A 70 -1.95 -4.19 -17.82
CA VAL A 70 -1.44 -4.71 -16.54
C VAL A 70 -1.80 -6.19 -16.43
N ASN A 71 -0.84 -7.02 -16.05
CA ASN A 71 -1.08 -8.43 -15.77
C ASN A 71 -1.65 -8.60 -14.36
N VAL A 72 -2.95 -8.87 -14.26
CA VAL A 72 -3.64 -9.04 -12.98
C VAL A 72 -3.74 -10.51 -12.63
N ILE A 73 -3.14 -10.90 -11.52
CA ILE A 73 -3.19 -12.26 -10.98
C ILE A 73 -4.28 -12.28 -9.91
N ILE A 74 -5.40 -12.93 -10.21
CA ILE A 74 -6.55 -12.99 -9.32
C ILE A 74 -6.53 -14.31 -8.56
N ILE A 75 -6.61 -14.22 -7.23
CA ILE A 75 -6.79 -15.37 -6.34
C ILE A 75 -8.16 -15.23 -5.68
N GLU A 76 -8.99 -16.24 -5.84
CA GLU A 76 -10.28 -16.33 -5.14
C GLU A 76 -10.06 -16.48 -3.64
N ASP A 77 -10.70 -15.64 -2.86
CA ASP A 77 -10.70 -15.81 -1.40
C ASP A 77 -11.69 -16.90 -0.97
N THR A 78 -11.64 -17.27 0.30
CA THR A 78 -12.49 -18.29 0.89
C THR A 78 -13.37 -17.69 1.99
N LYS A 79 -14.54 -18.31 2.24
CA LYS A 79 -15.41 -17.87 3.34
C LYS A 79 -14.94 -18.31 4.72
N LYS A 80 -13.95 -19.20 4.78
CA LYS A 80 -13.33 -19.70 6.01
C LYS A 80 -11.83 -19.89 5.78
N PRO A 81 -10.99 -19.31 6.65
CA PRO A 81 -11.36 -18.47 7.80
C PRO A 81 -12.11 -17.19 7.41
N ASP A 82 -12.71 -16.52 8.40
CA ASP A 82 -13.44 -15.26 8.18
C ASP A 82 -12.45 -14.07 8.16
N THR A 83 -12.13 -13.61 6.96
CA THR A 83 -11.10 -12.59 6.67
C THR A 83 -11.68 -11.41 5.91
N PRO A 84 -12.40 -10.46 6.60
CA PRO A 84 -13.06 -9.34 5.94
C PRO A 84 -12.13 -8.46 5.08
N ASP A 85 -10.86 -8.32 5.50
CA ASP A 85 -9.87 -7.45 4.87
C ASP A 85 -8.92 -8.19 3.91
N SER A 86 -9.22 -9.45 3.52
CA SER A 86 -8.38 -10.25 2.62
C SER A 86 -8.08 -9.60 1.27
N ILE A 87 -8.94 -8.66 0.85
CA ILE A 87 -8.76 -7.86 -0.37
C ILE A 87 -7.48 -7.00 -0.35
N PHE A 88 -6.85 -6.80 0.83
CA PHE A 88 -5.64 -6.01 1.02
C PHE A 88 -4.38 -6.88 1.29
N PRO A 89 -3.94 -7.74 0.33
CA PRO A 89 -2.82 -8.65 0.55
C PRO A 89 -1.50 -7.92 0.80
N ASN A 90 -1.38 -6.68 0.34
CA ASN A 90 -0.21 -5.83 0.55
C ASN A 90 0.15 -5.60 2.02
N ASN A 91 -0.76 -5.89 2.96
CA ASN A 91 -0.49 -5.74 4.38
C ASN A 91 0.23 -6.96 4.99
N TRP A 92 0.06 -8.16 4.43
CA TRP A 92 0.72 -9.35 4.95
C TRP A 92 1.86 -9.88 4.07
N VAL A 93 1.96 -9.43 2.80
CA VAL A 93 3.01 -9.88 1.88
C VAL A 93 3.56 -8.74 1.02
N SER A 94 4.86 -8.79 0.72
CA SER A 94 5.48 -7.96 -0.32
C SER A 94 6.40 -8.77 -1.20
N PHE A 95 6.44 -8.41 -2.50
CA PHE A 95 7.29 -9.03 -3.51
C PHE A 95 8.39 -8.05 -3.94
N HIS A 96 9.60 -8.57 -4.11
CA HIS A 96 10.77 -7.78 -4.49
C HIS A 96 11.40 -8.32 -5.77
N ALA A 97 11.98 -7.42 -6.58
CA ALA A 97 12.51 -7.74 -7.91
C ALA A 97 13.68 -8.75 -7.91
N ASN A 98 14.31 -8.97 -6.77
CA ASN A 98 15.34 -9.97 -6.56
C ASN A 98 14.80 -11.37 -6.19
N GLY A 99 13.48 -11.57 -6.27
CA GLY A 99 12.83 -12.84 -5.90
C GLY A 99 12.60 -13.02 -4.40
N MET A 100 12.89 -12.01 -3.58
CA MET A 100 12.56 -12.06 -2.14
C MET A 100 11.08 -11.77 -1.90
N ILE A 101 10.51 -12.48 -0.94
CA ILE A 101 9.16 -12.25 -0.39
C ILE A 101 9.29 -11.88 1.09
N GLY A 102 8.62 -10.80 1.50
CA GLY A 102 8.44 -10.47 2.92
C GLY A 102 7.06 -10.89 3.39
N ILE A 103 6.98 -11.60 4.54
CA ILE A 103 5.74 -11.93 5.24
C ILE A 103 5.70 -11.13 6.54
N PHE A 104 4.59 -10.43 6.80
CA PHE A 104 4.54 -9.40 7.82
C PHE A 104 3.63 -9.71 9.01
N PRO A 105 4.01 -9.22 10.22
CA PRO A 105 3.22 -9.32 11.43
C PRO A 105 2.02 -8.37 11.38
N MET A 106 0.81 -8.93 11.61
CA MET A 106 -0.46 -8.23 11.57
C MET A 106 -0.99 -7.92 12.97
N CYS A 107 -1.47 -6.69 13.18
CA CYS A 107 -2.02 -6.23 14.45
C CYS A 107 -3.35 -6.93 14.78
N ALA A 108 -4.32 -6.86 13.87
CA ALA A 108 -5.60 -7.51 14.03
C ALA A 108 -5.48 -9.03 13.86
N LYS A 109 -6.01 -9.79 14.83
CA LYS A 109 -5.83 -11.25 14.86
C LYS A 109 -6.51 -11.95 13.68
N ASN A 110 -7.69 -11.51 13.27
CA ASN A 110 -8.39 -12.08 12.12
C ASN A 110 -7.63 -11.86 10.80
N ARG A 111 -6.82 -10.79 10.70
CA ARG A 111 -6.00 -10.54 9.52
C ARG A 111 -4.78 -11.46 9.41
N ARG A 112 -4.36 -12.12 10.49
CA ARG A 112 -3.30 -13.12 10.46
C ARG A 112 -3.69 -14.36 9.67
N GLU A 113 -5.00 -14.65 9.60
CA GLU A 113 -5.58 -15.74 8.83
C GLU A 113 -5.62 -15.46 7.31
N GLU A 114 -5.32 -14.21 6.89
CA GLU A 114 -5.21 -13.83 5.47
C GLU A 114 -3.93 -14.36 4.81
N ARG A 115 -2.93 -14.80 5.59
CA ARG A 115 -1.65 -15.30 5.10
C ARG A 115 -1.79 -16.68 4.47
N ARG A 116 -1.98 -16.71 3.17
CA ARG A 116 -2.19 -17.89 2.36
C ARG A 116 -0.91 -18.26 1.62
N LEU A 117 -0.05 -19.05 2.28
CA LEU A 117 1.28 -19.39 1.74
C LEU A 117 1.22 -20.24 0.48
N GLU A 118 0.14 -21.01 0.27
CA GLU A 118 -0.09 -21.77 -0.96
C GLU A 118 -0.20 -20.89 -2.22
N ILE A 119 -0.39 -19.59 -2.07
CA ILE A 119 -0.35 -18.63 -3.18
C ILE A 119 1.04 -18.62 -3.82
N PHE A 120 2.10 -18.84 -3.05
CA PHE A 120 3.47 -18.82 -3.56
C PHE A 120 3.73 -19.98 -4.54
N ASP A 121 3.25 -21.19 -4.22
CA ASP A 121 3.34 -22.34 -5.11
C ASP A 121 2.58 -22.06 -6.43
N LEU A 122 1.39 -21.47 -6.31
CA LEU A 122 0.60 -21.11 -7.49
C LEU A 122 1.28 -20.03 -8.35
N LEU A 123 1.96 -19.05 -7.75
CA LEU A 123 2.70 -18.04 -8.48
C LEU A 123 3.88 -18.66 -9.24
N VAL A 124 4.57 -19.63 -8.66
CA VAL A 124 5.65 -20.38 -9.34
C VAL A 124 5.10 -21.24 -10.46
N ASP A 125 4.09 -22.07 -10.16
CA ASP A 125 3.60 -23.10 -11.08
C ASP A 125 2.84 -22.56 -12.28
N LYS A 126 2.05 -21.49 -12.10
CA LYS A 126 1.17 -20.97 -13.15
C LYS A 126 1.65 -19.67 -13.79
N TYR A 127 2.42 -18.86 -13.06
CA TYR A 127 2.79 -17.52 -13.48
C TYR A 127 4.30 -17.33 -13.67
N ASP A 128 5.09 -18.42 -13.54
CA ASP A 128 6.55 -18.45 -13.74
C ASP A 128 7.31 -17.44 -12.85
N PHE A 129 6.78 -17.19 -11.65
CA PHE A 129 7.46 -16.34 -10.66
C PHE A 129 8.66 -17.08 -10.08
N LYS A 130 9.78 -16.38 -9.96
CA LYS A 130 10.96 -16.89 -9.27
C LYS A 130 10.95 -16.41 -7.83
N ILE A 131 10.88 -17.35 -6.90
CA ILE A 131 10.99 -17.07 -5.46
C ILE A 131 12.36 -17.59 -5.02
N GLU A 132 13.24 -16.66 -4.65
CA GLU A 132 14.61 -16.98 -4.21
C GLU A 132 14.69 -17.14 -2.69
N GLU A 133 13.94 -16.32 -1.95
CA GLU A 133 13.96 -16.32 -0.49
C GLU A 133 12.65 -15.79 0.09
N ILE A 134 12.20 -16.38 1.19
CA ILE A 134 11.07 -15.89 1.98
C ILE A 134 11.59 -15.42 3.33
N LYS A 135 11.39 -14.13 3.64
CA LYS A 135 11.68 -13.51 4.93
C LYS A 135 10.42 -13.40 5.75
N ASP A 136 10.36 -14.16 6.83
CA ASP A 136 9.20 -14.20 7.72
C ASP A 136 9.45 -13.34 8.97
N PHE A 137 8.72 -12.21 9.06
CA PHE A 137 8.78 -11.28 10.20
C PHE A 137 7.62 -11.50 11.19
N THR A 138 6.78 -12.53 11.00
CA THR A 138 5.58 -12.74 11.82
C THR A 138 5.89 -13.03 13.30
N TYR A 139 7.12 -13.47 13.62
CA TYR A 139 7.57 -13.68 14.99
C TYR A 139 7.50 -12.41 15.87
N PHE A 140 7.46 -11.21 15.28
CA PHE A 140 7.25 -9.97 16.02
C PHE A 140 5.88 -9.90 16.70
N GLU A 141 4.89 -10.68 16.23
CA GLU A 141 3.57 -10.76 16.84
C GLU A 141 3.62 -11.30 18.29
N GLU A 142 4.59 -12.15 18.61
CA GLU A 142 4.82 -12.69 19.96
C GLU A 142 5.21 -11.58 20.96
N TYR A 143 5.80 -10.50 20.45
CA TYR A 143 6.23 -9.34 21.23
C TYR A 143 5.25 -8.16 21.14
N GLY A 144 4.07 -8.35 20.51
CA GLY A 144 3.08 -7.30 20.30
C GLY A 144 3.56 -6.17 19.38
N LYS A 145 4.49 -6.50 18.45
CA LYS A 145 5.05 -5.56 17.47
C LYS A 145 4.53 -5.92 16.08
N TYR A 146 4.16 -4.91 15.34
CA TYR A 146 3.52 -5.11 14.03
C TYR A 146 4.19 -4.27 12.95
N LEU A 147 4.12 -4.76 11.71
CA LEU A 147 4.60 -4.08 10.52
C LEU A 147 3.75 -4.59 9.34
N GLU A 148 2.69 -3.87 9.01
CA GLU A 148 1.71 -4.35 8.03
C GLU A 148 2.13 -4.00 6.60
N GLY A 149 3.15 -4.68 6.09
CA GLY A 149 3.61 -4.67 4.70
C GLY A 149 3.68 -3.28 4.07
N THR A 150 3.18 -3.15 2.84
CA THR A 150 3.16 -1.86 2.13
C THR A 150 1.97 -0.96 2.52
N GLY A 151 1.22 -1.30 3.55
CA GLY A 151 0.40 -0.36 4.31
C GLY A 151 1.29 0.50 5.19
N SER A 152 2.09 -0.15 6.05
CA SER A 152 3.05 0.48 6.97
C SER A 152 4.24 1.14 6.25
N MET A 153 4.65 0.60 5.11
CA MET A 153 5.86 0.98 4.38
C MET A 153 5.55 1.42 2.96
N VAL A 154 6.07 2.58 2.57
CA VAL A 154 6.04 3.07 1.19
C VAL A 154 7.47 3.07 0.65
N PHE A 155 7.69 2.36 -0.45
CA PHE A 155 9.03 2.16 -1.00
C PHE A 155 9.35 3.09 -2.16
N ASP A 156 10.49 3.76 -2.09
CA ASP A 156 11.25 4.14 -3.26
C ASP A 156 12.22 2.99 -3.59
N ARG A 157 11.79 2.09 -4.45
CA ARG A 157 12.54 0.87 -4.78
C ARG A 157 13.82 1.18 -5.56
N ALA A 158 13.77 2.19 -6.43
CA ALA A 158 14.91 2.62 -7.23
C ALA A 158 16.02 3.24 -6.37
N CYS A 159 15.63 4.04 -5.37
CA CYS A 159 16.57 4.68 -4.44
C CYS A 159 16.84 3.87 -3.16
N LYS A 160 16.19 2.71 -3.00
CA LYS A 160 16.30 1.88 -1.79
C LYS A 160 15.94 2.63 -0.51
N ILE A 161 14.84 3.38 -0.54
CA ILE A 161 14.33 4.11 0.62
C ILE A 161 12.98 3.52 1.03
N CYS A 162 12.80 3.37 2.34
CA CYS A 162 11.55 2.92 2.95
C CYS A 162 11.01 4.03 3.86
N TYR A 163 9.91 4.67 3.46
CA TYR A 163 9.20 5.66 4.26
C TYR A 163 8.17 4.96 5.14
N ALA A 164 8.14 5.31 6.44
CA ALA A 164 7.23 4.66 7.38
C ALA A 164 6.77 5.61 8.49
N ALA A 165 5.47 5.85 8.56
CA ALA A 165 4.81 6.53 9.67
C ALA A 165 4.63 5.54 10.83
N ILE A 166 5.28 5.82 11.96
CA ILE A 166 5.22 4.96 13.15
C ILE A 166 3.83 5.03 13.78
N SER A 167 3.25 3.88 14.03
CA SER A 167 1.90 3.73 14.56
C SER A 167 1.75 2.41 15.33
N ILE A 168 0.54 2.12 15.83
CA ILE A 168 0.26 0.80 16.42
C ILE A 168 0.46 -0.35 15.43
N ARG A 169 0.39 -0.09 14.11
CA ARG A 169 0.58 -1.10 13.04
C ARG A 169 1.95 -1.01 12.37
N THR A 170 2.83 -0.12 12.84
CA THR A 170 4.17 0.11 12.28
C THR A 170 5.17 0.28 13.43
N ASP A 171 5.68 -0.85 13.93
CA ASP A 171 6.69 -0.85 14.99
C ASP A 171 8.06 -0.52 14.41
N LYS A 172 8.80 0.38 15.08
CA LYS A 172 10.12 0.82 14.63
C LYS A 172 11.17 -0.28 14.63
N ALA A 173 11.14 -1.22 15.60
CA ALA A 173 12.14 -2.28 15.66
C ALA A 173 11.90 -3.30 14.53
N ALA A 174 10.64 -3.67 14.26
CA ALA A 174 10.30 -4.53 13.13
C ALA A 174 10.67 -3.88 11.78
N LEU A 175 10.43 -2.57 11.63
CA LEU A 175 10.84 -1.80 10.44
C LEU A 175 12.36 -1.79 10.25
N MET A 176 13.13 -1.54 11.30
CA MET A 176 14.59 -1.51 11.21
C MET A 176 15.16 -2.85 10.81
N GLN A 177 14.63 -3.96 11.37
CA GLN A 177 15.03 -5.31 11.00
C GLN A 177 14.73 -5.60 9.52
N PHE A 178 13.51 -5.26 9.06
CA PHE A 178 13.14 -5.40 7.66
C PHE A 178 14.09 -4.61 6.74
N CYS A 179 14.35 -3.35 7.06
CA CYS A 179 15.21 -2.48 6.24
C CYS A 179 16.66 -2.98 6.19
N GLU A 180 17.18 -3.52 7.29
CA GLU A 180 18.52 -4.13 7.34
C GLU A 180 18.60 -5.36 6.45
N GLU A 181 17.61 -6.26 6.52
CA GLU A 181 17.59 -7.50 5.75
C GLU A 181 17.39 -7.30 4.24
N LEU A 182 16.62 -6.27 3.83
CA LEU A 182 16.32 -6.00 2.44
C LEU A 182 17.13 -4.84 1.83
N ASP A 183 18.12 -4.31 2.58
CA ASP A 183 19.00 -3.22 2.14
C ASP A 183 18.19 -1.97 1.73
N TYR A 184 17.27 -1.53 2.62
CA TYR A 184 16.58 -0.24 2.50
C TYR A 184 17.06 0.77 3.54
N ARG A 185 17.19 2.04 3.15
CA ARG A 185 17.37 3.16 4.08
C ARG A 185 16.01 3.52 4.70
N PRO A 186 15.79 3.34 6.02
CA PRO A 186 14.54 3.70 6.65
C PRO A 186 14.45 5.24 6.84
N VAL A 187 13.26 5.79 6.57
CA VAL A 187 12.86 7.16 6.90
C VAL A 187 11.62 7.07 7.76
N CYS A 188 11.84 7.17 9.09
CA CYS A 188 10.78 7.04 10.09
C CYS A 188 10.29 8.41 10.50
N PHE A 189 8.99 8.56 10.67
CA PHE A 189 8.34 9.78 11.13
C PHE A 189 7.02 9.45 11.83
N THR A 190 6.44 10.42 12.51
CA THR A 190 5.09 10.33 13.06
C THR A 190 4.15 11.17 12.21
N ALA A 191 3.08 10.57 11.71
CA ALA A 191 2.04 11.28 10.96
C ALA A 191 0.71 11.18 11.68
N ASN A 192 -0.02 12.29 11.72
CA ASN A 192 -1.28 12.42 12.44
C ASN A 192 -2.41 12.91 11.54
N GLN A 193 -3.63 12.75 12.04
CA GLN A 193 -4.84 13.23 11.42
C GLN A 193 -5.79 13.78 12.49
N ASP A 194 -6.67 14.68 12.12
CA ASP A 194 -7.73 15.14 13.02
C ASP A 194 -8.84 14.09 13.08
N VAL A 195 -9.18 13.69 14.30
CA VAL A 195 -10.33 12.84 14.60
C VAL A 195 -11.13 13.51 15.71
N ASN A 196 -12.25 14.13 15.36
CA ASN A 196 -13.11 14.86 16.31
C ASN A 196 -12.36 15.93 17.12
N GLY A 197 -11.50 16.71 16.47
CA GLY A 197 -10.70 17.78 17.08
C GLY A 197 -9.49 17.30 17.89
N LYS A 198 -9.08 16.03 17.71
CA LYS A 198 -7.86 15.46 18.31
C LYS A 198 -6.91 14.99 17.24
N ARG A 199 -5.63 15.32 17.38
CA ARG A 199 -4.58 14.78 16.52
C ARG A 199 -4.24 13.35 16.96
N LEU A 200 -4.56 12.36 16.12
CA LEU A 200 -4.29 10.94 16.36
C LEU A 200 -3.40 10.37 15.26
N PRO A 201 -2.55 9.38 15.55
CA PRO A 201 -1.67 8.78 14.56
C PRO A 201 -2.45 8.18 13.38
N ILE A 202 -1.91 8.37 12.17
CA ILE A 202 -2.34 7.64 10.98
C ILE A 202 -1.90 6.18 11.13
N TYR A 203 -2.80 5.25 10.86
CA TYR A 203 -2.53 3.82 11.07
C TYR A 203 -1.55 3.23 10.03
N HIS A 204 -1.56 3.70 8.79
CA HIS A 204 -0.70 3.24 7.69
C HIS A 204 -0.10 4.42 6.91
N THR A 205 1.13 4.26 6.46
CA THR A 205 1.86 5.27 5.68
C THR A 205 1.22 5.50 4.30
N ASN A 206 0.71 4.44 3.68
CA ASN A 206 0.14 4.50 2.33
C ASN A 206 -1.16 5.30 2.21
N VAL A 207 -1.80 5.72 3.32
CA VAL A 207 -2.95 6.62 3.25
C VAL A 207 -2.55 8.08 3.03
N MET A 208 -1.28 8.44 3.33
CA MET A 208 -0.80 9.81 3.23
C MET A 208 0.24 10.06 2.15
N MET A 209 0.82 9.00 1.57
CA MET A 209 1.81 9.14 0.51
C MET A 209 1.88 7.94 -0.41
N SER A 210 2.28 8.19 -1.65
CA SER A 210 2.65 7.17 -2.64
C SER A 210 3.86 7.62 -3.45
N VAL A 211 4.77 6.69 -3.76
CA VAL A 211 6.01 6.97 -4.49
C VAL A 211 5.93 6.34 -5.88
N GLY A 212 5.95 7.19 -6.90
CA GLY A 212 6.08 6.79 -8.29
C GLY A 212 7.54 6.75 -8.78
N ASP A 213 7.71 6.52 -10.08
CA ASP A 213 9.04 6.48 -10.70
C ASP A 213 9.71 7.87 -10.74
N ARG A 214 8.95 8.89 -11.13
CA ARG A 214 9.44 10.26 -11.36
C ARG A 214 8.80 11.31 -10.45
N PHE A 215 7.84 10.95 -9.64
CA PHE A 215 7.12 11.83 -8.74
C PHE A 215 6.74 11.13 -7.45
N VAL A 216 6.33 11.91 -6.47
CA VAL A 216 5.75 11.44 -5.21
C VAL A 216 4.51 12.27 -4.89
N VAL A 217 3.44 11.62 -4.43
CA VAL A 217 2.27 12.30 -3.85
C VAL A 217 2.39 12.17 -2.33
N VAL A 218 2.30 13.27 -1.60
CA VAL A 218 2.51 13.25 -0.14
C VAL A 218 1.74 14.36 0.57
N CYS A 219 1.17 14.04 1.74
CA CYS A 219 0.58 14.99 2.67
C CYS A 219 1.61 15.34 3.77
N LEU A 220 2.43 16.37 3.54
CA LEU A 220 3.45 16.79 4.52
C LEU A 220 2.84 17.41 5.78
N ASP A 221 1.67 18.03 5.68
CA ASP A 221 0.95 18.62 6.82
C ASP A 221 0.48 17.58 7.84
N ALA A 222 0.44 16.29 7.47
CA ALA A 222 0.16 15.21 8.42
C ALA A 222 1.34 14.96 9.39
N ILE A 223 2.55 15.45 9.09
CA ILE A 223 3.75 15.30 9.92
C ILE A 223 3.88 16.55 10.81
N ASP A 224 3.39 16.46 12.04
CA ASP A 224 3.36 17.61 12.96
C ASP A 224 4.74 18.05 13.43
N ASN A 225 5.66 17.09 13.64
CA ASN A 225 7.04 17.40 14.01
C ASN A 225 7.81 17.98 12.81
N LYS A 226 8.29 19.22 12.98
CA LYS A 226 8.97 19.95 11.91
C LYS A 226 10.26 19.25 11.45
N ASP A 227 11.05 18.73 12.38
CA ASP A 227 12.34 18.09 12.04
C ASP A 227 12.10 16.78 11.25
N GLU A 228 11.07 15.99 11.62
CA GLU A 228 10.67 14.80 10.87
C GLU A 228 10.12 15.17 9.50
N ARG A 229 9.30 16.21 9.41
CA ARG A 229 8.76 16.70 8.13
C ARG A 229 9.86 17.20 7.20
N ASP A 230 10.81 17.99 7.73
CA ASP A 230 11.96 18.47 6.97
C ASP A 230 12.86 17.30 6.52
N CYS A 231 13.04 16.27 7.36
CA CYS A 231 13.78 15.06 7.00
C CYS A 231 13.11 14.31 5.84
N VAL A 232 11.79 14.10 5.89
CA VAL A 232 11.03 13.45 4.81
C VAL A 232 11.13 14.29 3.54
N PHE A 233 10.86 15.60 3.61
CA PHE A 233 10.92 16.50 2.47
C PHE A 233 12.30 16.51 1.81
N ASN A 234 13.37 16.69 2.58
CA ASN A 234 14.73 16.73 2.06
C ASN A 234 15.12 15.38 1.42
N THR A 235 14.71 14.25 2.04
CA THR A 235 14.94 12.93 1.46
C THR A 235 14.23 12.78 0.11
N LEU A 236 13.00 13.25 -0.01
CA LEU A 236 12.27 13.23 -1.29
C LEU A 236 12.97 14.10 -2.35
N VAL A 237 13.46 15.28 -1.97
CA VAL A 237 14.23 16.17 -2.87
C VAL A 237 15.53 15.47 -3.35
N GLU A 238 16.25 14.78 -2.46
CA GLU A 238 17.47 14.01 -2.80
C GLU A 238 17.20 12.95 -3.89
N THR A 239 15.99 12.40 -3.98
CA THR A 239 15.64 11.40 -5.01
C THR A 239 15.44 11.99 -6.39
N GLY A 240 15.35 13.32 -6.52
CA GLY A 240 15.10 14.03 -7.78
C GLY A 240 13.67 13.86 -8.33
N LYS A 241 12.74 13.35 -7.54
CA LYS A 241 11.33 13.18 -7.93
C LYS A 241 10.57 14.51 -7.79
N GLU A 242 9.61 14.76 -8.68
CA GLU A 242 8.70 15.90 -8.54
C GLU A 242 7.73 15.65 -7.37
N ILE A 243 7.70 16.58 -6.40
CA ILE A 243 6.87 16.44 -5.19
C ILE A 243 5.49 17.07 -5.48
N ILE A 244 4.45 16.27 -5.33
CA ILE A 244 3.05 16.67 -5.45
C ILE A 244 2.46 16.67 -4.03
N GLU A 245 2.42 17.84 -3.43
CA GLU A 245 1.83 17.99 -2.10
C GLU A 245 0.32 17.94 -2.19
N ILE A 246 -0.29 17.19 -1.26
CA ILE A 246 -1.74 17.12 -1.05
C ILE A 246 -2.08 17.62 0.36
N SER A 247 -3.23 18.25 0.49
CA SER A 247 -3.75 18.71 1.79
C SER A 247 -4.30 17.55 2.62
N GLU A 248 -4.51 17.79 3.93
CA GLU A 248 -5.19 16.82 4.78
C GLU A 248 -6.63 16.52 4.31
N THR A 249 -7.32 17.50 3.76
CA THR A 249 -8.65 17.28 3.15
C THR A 249 -8.58 16.32 1.97
N GLN A 250 -7.58 16.46 1.11
CA GLN A 250 -7.35 15.55 -0.03
C GLN A 250 -6.92 14.16 0.46
N LYS A 251 -6.08 14.08 1.50
CA LYS A 251 -5.72 12.83 2.16
C LYS A 251 -6.95 12.08 2.68
N HIS A 252 -7.92 12.79 3.29
CA HIS A 252 -9.19 12.19 3.73
C HIS A 252 -10.09 11.71 2.58
N ARG A 253 -9.77 12.11 1.35
CA ARG A 253 -10.36 11.60 0.10
C ARG A 253 -9.46 10.57 -0.59
N PHE A 254 -8.55 9.95 0.17
CA PHE A 254 -7.62 8.91 -0.30
C PHE A 254 -6.63 9.35 -1.37
N ALA A 255 -6.38 10.66 -1.55
CA ALA A 255 -5.44 11.18 -2.54
C ALA A 255 -3.96 10.81 -2.26
N GLY A 256 -3.62 10.30 -1.08
CA GLY A 256 -2.33 9.69 -0.79
C GLY A 256 -2.27 8.19 -1.12
N ASN A 257 -3.43 7.53 -1.23
CA ASN A 257 -3.53 6.09 -1.44
C ASN A 257 -3.66 5.75 -2.93
N MET A 258 -2.52 5.74 -3.60
CA MET A 258 -2.40 5.51 -5.04
C MET A 258 -1.27 4.51 -5.32
N LEU A 259 -1.32 3.87 -6.49
CA LEU A 259 -0.27 2.96 -6.93
C LEU A 259 0.08 3.22 -8.40
N GLN A 260 1.36 3.49 -8.69
CA GLN A 260 1.85 3.55 -10.05
C GLN A 260 2.24 2.15 -10.52
N VAL A 261 1.71 1.74 -11.67
CA VAL A 261 1.94 0.43 -12.30
C VAL A 261 2.38 0.58 -13.75
N MET A 262 2.95 -0.47 -14.32
CA MET A 262 3.31 -0.55 -15.72
C MET A 262 2.28 -1.41 -16.47
N GLY A 263 1.56 -0.79 -17.39
CA GLY A 263 0.78 -1.49 -18.40
C GLY A 263 1.48 -1.36 -19.77
N ASP A 264 0.74 -0.99 -20.81
CA ASP A 264 1.33 -0.59 -22.11
C ASP A 264 2.16 0.71 -21.99
N LYS A 265 1.90 1.48 -20.94
CA LYS A 265 2.64 2.66 -20.46
C LYS A 265 2.49 2.77 -18.94
N PRO A 266 3.18 3.74 -18.26
CA PRO A 266 2.95 3.98 -16.85
C PRO A 266 1.54 4.51 -16.56
N TYR A 267 0.87 3.93 -15.56
CA TYR A 267 -0.42 4.37 -15.04
C TYR A 267 -0.36 4.62 -13.54
N LEU A 268 -1.00 5.71 -13.10
CA LEU A 268 -1.29 5.93 -11.69
C LEU A 268 -2.74 5.51 -11.41
N VAL A 269 -2.90 4.50 -10.59
CA VAL A 269 -4.20 3.92 -10.22
C VAL A 269 -4.69 4.57 -8.94
N MET A 270 -5.94 5.03 -8.93
CA MET A 270 -6.56 5.67 -7.77
C MET A 270 -8.08 5.48 -7.78
N SER A 271 -8.73 5.81 -6.69
CA SER A 271 -10.18 5.86 -6.63
C SER A 271 -10.74 7.12 -7.29
N ASN A 272 -12.04 7.11 -7.60
CA ASN A 272 -12.74 8.31 -8.04
C ASN A 272 -12.74 9.41 -6.97
N SER A 273 -12.80 9.04 -5.69
CA SER A 273 -12.74 9.97 -4.56
C SER A 273 -11.40 10.73 -4.55
N ALA A 274 -10.30 9.98 -4.69
CA ALA A 274 -8.96 10.56 -4.81
C ALA A 274 -8.86 11.50 -6.03
N PHE A 275 -9.22 11.02 -7.22
CA PHE A 275 -9.15 11.78 -8.45
C PHE A 275 -9.94 13.09 -8.41
N ASN A 276 -11.17 13.05 -7.87
CA ASN A 276 -12.04 14.23 -7.79
C ASN A 276 -11.55 15.25 -6.75
N SER A 277 -10.71 14.85 -5.79
CA SER A 277 -10.14 15.74 -4.79
C SER A 277 -8.91 16.50 -5.27
N LEU A 278 -8.20 15.98 -6.29
CA LEU A 278 -7.03 16.62 -6.85
C LEU A 278 -7.40 17.88 -7.66
N ASP A 279 -6.60 18.91 -7.54
CA ASP A 279 -6.70 20.09 -8.39
C ASP A 279 -6.06 19.87 -9.78
N ASP A 280 -6.29 20.81 -10.70
CA ASP A 280 -5.80 20.69 -12.08
C ASP A 280 -4.27 20.70 -12.16
N LYS A 281 -3.58 21.44 -11.27
CA LYS A 281 -2.11 21.48 -11.23
C LYS A 281 -1.55 20.12 -10.83
N GLN A 282 -2.14 19.49 -9.80
CA GLN A 282 -1.72 18.16 -9.34
C GLN A 282 -1.96 17.11 -10.42
N LYS A 283 -3.16 17.10 -11.06
CA LYS A 283 -3.48 16.21 -12.19
C LYS A 283 -2.52 16.39 -13.36
N ASN A 284 -2.32 17.63 -13.81
CA ASN A 284 -1.39 17.94 -14.91
C ASN A 284 0.06 17.51 -14.57
N THR A 285 0.46 17.59 -13.30
CA THR A 285 1.80 17.13 -12.89
C THR A 285 1.91 15.62 -12.96
N ILE A 286 0.89 14.89 -12.50
CA ILE A 286 0.84 13.42 -12.61
C ILE A 286 0.89 13.01 -14.10
N GLU A 287 0.11 13.67 -14.95
CA GLU A 287 -0.03 13.35 -16.38
C GLU A 287 1.23 13.57 -17.20
N LYS A 288 2.23 14.32 -16.70
CA LYS A 288 3.57 14.37 -17.30
C LYS A 288 4.27 13.00 -17.28
N TYR A 289 3.94 12.14 -16.33
CA TYR A 289 4.66 10.90 -16.03
C TYR A 289 3.81 9.65 -16.15
N SER A 290 2.48 9.76 -16.05
CA SER A 290 1.56 8.61 -16.00
C SER A 290 0.21 8.99 -16.55
N SER A 291 -0.43 8.11 -17.30
CA SER A 291 -1.88 8.20 -17.47
C SER A 291 -2.57 7.82 -16.15
N ILE A 292 -3.80 8.30 -15.96
CA ILE A 292 -4.56 8.03 -14.74
C ILE A 292 -5.61 6.96 -15.01
N ILE A 293 -5.66 5.94 -14.14
CA ILE A 293 -6.78 4.98 -14.05
C ILE A 293 -7.52 5.29 -12.77
N CYS A 294 -8.79 5.69 -12.87
CA CYS A 294 -9.65 5.87 -11.71
C CYS A 294 -10.84 4.91 -11.75
N SER A 295 -11.24 4.42 -10.57
CA SER A 295 -12.37 3.50 -10.42
C SER A 295 -13.23 3.90 -9.24
N SER A 296 -14.53 3.59 -9.31
CA SER A 296 -15.39 3.70 -8.13
C SER A 296 -15.03 2.59 -7.17
N LEU A 297 -14.65 2.96 -5.96
CA LEU A 297 -14.27 2.05 -4.88
C LEU A 297 -14.95 2.48 -3.57
N SER A 298 -16.12 3.11 -3.65
CA SER A 298 -16.74 3.77 -2.51
C SER A 298 -17.00 2.83 -1.34
N VAL A 299 -17.48 1.61 -1.60
CA VAL A 299 -17.73 0.62 -0.55
C VAL A 299 -16.42 0.04 -0.02
N ILE A 300 -15.45 -0.23 -0.90
CA ILE A 300 -14.15 -0.75 -0.48
C ILE A 300 -13.40 0.30 0.36
N GLU A 301 -13.37 1.57 -0.08
CA GLU A 301 -12.71 2.65 0.65
C GLU A 301 -13.35 2.90 2.02
N GLU A 302 -14.67 3.00 2.07
CA GLU A 302 -15.36 3.37 3.30
C GLU A 302 -15.39 2.22 4.32
N CYS A 303 -15.66 0.96 3.89
CA CYS A 303 -15.61 -0.19 4.80
C CYS A 303 -14.18 -0.60 5.17
N GLY A 304 -13.26 -0.58 4.21
CA GLY A 304 -11.86 -0.96 4.43
C GLY A 304 -11.01 0.16 5.03
N GLY A 305 -11.38 1.42 4.74
CA GLY A 305 -10.66 2.60 5.20
C GLY A 305 -9.38 2.88 4.40
N GLY A 306 -9.41 2.52 3.11
CA GLY A 306 -8.30 2.78 2.19
C GLY A 306 -8.27 1.85 1.02
#